data_4e6a2d6e002da25e539892f810f0e9c6
#
_entry.id   4e6a2d6e002da25e539892f810f0e9c6
#
_cell.length_a   1.000
_cell.length_b   1.000
_cell.length_c   1.000
_cell.angle_alpha   90.00
_cell.angle_beta   90.00
_cell.angle_gamma   90.00
#
_symmetry.space_group_name_H-M   'P 1'
#
loop_
_entity.id
_entity.type
_entity.pdbx_description
1 polymer ?
#
loop_
_entity_poly.entity_id
_entity_poly.type
_entity_poly.pdbx_seq_one_letter_code
_entity_poly.pdbx_strand_id
1 'polypeptide(L)'
;MKKAMMIILCILLVIGIAAAGFVGYEYTNLIGETEIQSFETEKDAFKVAVISDTQLPPTEEDLKNDDTYLQNLKKALTVIKNNGVDMILFAGDIGDLGTRFAFQTYVDAIDEVFGDDKPIVQTIMGNHDYWNKNASTAINHIKAFEDITGQSPWTHYVVNGYHFIGASPNYGSMSSAYSITARWLDKELEKASADSEGKPIIVMTHNQPKDTSYGSEDWGDSTLNKVLSKYPNVINFSGHVHYSLLDERSIWQGEYTVINTQSLSYTELEQGKENGTVPPNADATPMGYIMEFSNKSIDIHRVNVADGNMGYEEKSDRIWNFALPYENDGKYAFDSRKAENQAPVISNTEGTATAKDGKVILSFAAGTDDDFVHSYKVVIDDRDTKYFFSDFYNGINAMSETVELEDDGKTHSYKIYAVDSWGEESADCVTIA
;
A
#
# COMPACT_ATOMS: atom_id res chain seq x y z
N MET A 1 31.42 -5.57 -52.48
CA MET A 1 30.16 -5.28 -51.74
C MET A 1 29.88 -6.31 -50.59
N LYS A 2 29.73 -7.61 -50.84
CA LYS A 2 29.42 -8.61 -49.78
C LYS A 2 30.39 -8.61 -48.58
N LYS A 3 31.75 -8.55 -48.83
CA LYS A 3 32.74 -8.49 -47.74
C LYS A 3 32.66 -7.22 -46.87
N ALA A 4 32.41 -6.07 -47.51
CA ALA A 4 32.26 -4.81 -46.78
C ALA A 4 30.98 -4.81 -45.92
N MET A 5 29.88 -5.34 -46.45
CA MET A 5 28.61 -5.48 -45.71
C MET A 5 28.72 -6.43 -44.52
N MET A 6 29.48 -7.52 -44.68
CA MET A 6 29.74 -8.47 -43.60
C MET A 6 30.62 -7.88 -42.48
N ILE A 7 31.62 -7.06 -42.83
CA ILE A 7 32.44 -6.34 -41.86
C ILE A 7 31.61 -5.33 -41.08
N ILE A 8 30.75 -4.57 -41.77
CA ILE A 8 29.84 -3.60 -41.08
C ILE A 8 28.89 -4.34 -40.15
N LEU A 9 28.32 -5.45 -40.57
CA LEU A 9 27.44 -6.26 -39.71
C LEU A 9 28.16 -6.81 -38.48
N CYS A 10 29.39 -7.27 -38.62
CA CYS A 10 30.23 -7.72 -37.48
C CYS A 10 30.56 -6.56 -36.52
N ILE A 11 30.87 -5.36 -37.03
CA ILE A 11 31.12 -4.19 -36.22
C ILE A 11 29.87 -3.78 -35.44
N LEU A 12 28.71 -3.74 -36.08
CA LEU A 12 27.43 -3.45 -35.42
C LEU A 12 27.06 -4.47 -34.35
N LEU A 13 27.35 -5.75 -34.60
CA LEU A 13 27.15 -6.83 -33.63
C LEU A 13 28.07 -6.66 -32.41
N VAL A 14 29.33 -6.34 -32.63
CA VAL A 14 30.31 -6.11 -31.55
C VAL A 14 29.93 -4.87 -30.73
N ILE A 15 29.51 -3.81 -31.39
CA ILE A 15 29.02 -2.59 -30.72
C ILE A 15 27.73 -2.90 -29.90
N GLY A 16 26.82 -3.69 -30.48
CA GLY A 16 25.60 -4.12 -29.78
C GLY A 16 25.89 -4.99 -28.56
N ILE A 17 26.86 -5.94 -28.67
CA ILE A 17 27.27 -6.76 -27.52
C ILE A 17 28.02 -5.93 -26.48
N ALA A 18 28.86 -4.98 -26.87
CA ALA A 18 29.55 -4.10 -25.96
C ALA A 18 28.57 -3.15 -25.23
N ALA A 19 27.61 -2.59 -25.96
CA ALA A 19 26.55 -1.75 -25.37
C ALA A 19 25.65 -2.56 -24.41
N ALA A 20 25.25 -3.76 -24.80
CA ALA A 20 24.47 -4.65 -23.91
C ALA A 20 25.29 -5.08 -22.68
N GLY A 21 26.58 -5.35 -22.84
CA GLY A 21 27.50 -5.65 -21.75
C GLY A 21 27.68 -4.46 -20.80
N PHE A 22 27.79 -3.26 -21.33
CA PHE A 22 27.91 -2.03 -20.53
C PHE A 22 26.62 -1.74 -19.75
N VAL A 23 25.46 -1.78 -20.41
CA VAL A 23 24.16 -1.65 -19.75
C VAL A 23 23.96 -2.75 -18.70
N GLY A 24 24.31 -4.00 -19.02
CA GLY A 24 24.25 -5.09 -18.06
C GLY A 24 25.19 -4.90 -16.87
N TYR A 25 26.37 -4.34 -17.07
CA TYR A 25 27.33 -3.99 -16.01
C TYR A 25 26.79 -2.84 -15.12
N GLU A 26 26.25 -1.79 -15.71
CA GLU A 26 25.63 -0.70 -14.95
C GLU A 26 24.42 -1.19 -14.15
N TYR A 27 23.57 -2.02 -14.73
CA TYR A 27 22.45 -2.62 -14.01
C TYR A 27 22.88 -3.54 -12.85
N THR A 28 23.95 -4.35 -13.02
CA THR A 28 24.44 -5.24 -11.95
C THR A 28 25.14 -4.49 -10.82
N ASN A 29 25.60 -3.27 -11.06
CA ASN A 29 26.24 -2.38 -10.08
C ASN A 29 25.37 -1.17 -9.74
N LEU A 30 24.05 -1.22 -10.04
CA LEU A 30 23.10 -0.14 -9.81
C LEU A 30 23.05 0.25 -8.33
N ILE A 31 23.15 -0.73 -7.44
CA ILE A 31 23.15 -0.52 -6.00
C ILE A 31 24.58 -0.70 -5.51
N GLY A 32 25.21 0.41 -5.10
CA GLY A 32 26.54 0.41 -4.49
C GLY A 32 26.53 -0.12 -3.06
N GLU A 33 27.67 0.07 -2.37
CA GLU A 33 27.70 -0.12 -0.91
C GLU A 33 26.83 0.95 -0.25
N THR A 34 25.92 0.53 0.63
CA THR A 34 25.04 1.43 1.37
C THR A 34 25.69 1.78 2.71
N GLU A 35 25.85 3.06 2.96
CA GLU A 35 26.24 3.56 4.27
C GLU A 35 25.04 3.49 5.22
N ILE A 36 25.23 2.88 6.37
CA ILE A 36 24.22 2.84 7.44
C ILE A 36 24.25 4.20 8.15
N GLN A 37 23.13 4.91 8.09
CA GLN A 37 22.96 6.20 8.75
C GLN A 37 22.29 6.00 10.11
N SER A 38 22.90 6.52 11.17
CA SER A 38 22.37 6.38 12.53
C SER A 38 21.83 7.71 13.04
N PHE A 39 20.67 7.66 13.65
CA PHE A 39 19.97 8.79 14.23
C PHE A 39 19.55 8.46 15.66
N GLU A 40 19.61 9.44 16.53
CA GLU A 40 19.09 9.36 17.88
C GLU A 40 17.98 10.40 18.05
N THR A 41 16.84 9.98 18.61
CA THR A 41 15.80 10.90 19.04
C THR A 41 15.99 11.20 20.53
N GLU A 42 15.57 12.38 20.97
CA GLU A 42 15.69 12.77 22.38
C GLU A 42 14.73 12.03 23.33
N LYS A 43 13.93 11.11 22.78
CA LYS A 43 12.83 10.42 23.48
C LYS A 43 13.10 8.93 23.60
N ASP A 44 12.83 8.35 24.76
CA ASP A 44 12.79 6.89 24.96
C ASP A 44 11.68 6.22 24.14
N ALA A 45 10.61 6.96 23.82
CA ALA A 45 9.53 6.57 22.94
C ALA A 45 9.53 7.52 21.73
N PHE A 46 9.48 6.98 20.51
CA PHE A 46 9.44 7.77 19.26
C PHE A 46 8.33 7.27 18.33
N LYS A 47 7.93 8.13 17.39
CA LYS A 47 6.83 7.86 16.48
C LYS A 47 7.33 7.84 15.04
N VAL A 48 6.82 6.89 14.27
CA VAL A 48 7.12 6.72 12.84
C VAL A 48 5.82 6.68 12.06
N ALA A 49 5.67 7.57 11.07
CA ALA A 49 4.57 7.49 10.13
C ALA A 49 4.94 6.62 8.92
N VAL A 50 3.98 5.89 8.38
CA VAL A 50 4.12 5.12 7.13
C VAL A 50 3.02 5.53 6.17
N ILE A 51 3.41 6.06 5.02
CA ILE A 51 2.51 6.49 3.93
C ILE A 51 3.08 6.07 2.59
N SER A 52 2.25 6.06 1.53
CA SER A 52 2.66 5.70 0.17
C SER A 52 1.70 6.21 -0.89
N ASP A 53 2.06 5.99 -2.14
CA ASP A 53 1.17 6.07 -3.30
C ASP A 53 0.43 7.42 -3.40
N THR A 54 1.18 8.51 -3.37
CA THR A 54 0.64 9.86 -3.59
C THR A 54 0.27 10.11 -5.02
N GLN A 55 0.94 9.48 -5.96
CA GLN A 55 0.73 9.60 -7.41
C GLN A 55 0.55 11.04 -7.88
N LEU A 56 1.46 11.92 -7.44
CA LEU A 56 1.41 13.34 -7.75
C LEU A 56 1.39 13.58 -9.27
N PRO A 57 0.65 14.59 -9.75
CA PRO A 57 0.55 14.93 -11.15
C PRO A 57 1.94 15.14 -11.79
N PRO A 58 2.16 14.64 -13.02
CA PRO A 58 3.47 14.63 -13.65
C PRO A 58 3.96 15.98 -14.18
N THR A 59 3.06 16.96 -14.33
CA THR A 59 3.36 18.30 -14.84
C THR A 59 2.62 19.40 -14.08
N GLU A 60 3.11 20.64 -14.21
CA GLU A 60 2.44 21.82 -13.63
C GLU A 60 1.03 22.04 -14.21
N GLU A 61 0.81 21.67 -15.47
CA GLU A 61 -0.51 21.79 -16.13
C GLU A 61 -1.48 20.77 -15.53
N ASP A 62 -1.06 19.52 -15.37
CA ASP A 62 -1.88 18.47 -14.77
C ASP A 62 -2.24 18.84 -13.32
N LEU A 63 -1.26 19.36 -12.54
CA LEU A 63 -1.49 19.82 -11.18
C LEU A 63 -2.45 21.00 -11.07
N LYS A 64 -2.45 21.94 -12.05
CA LYS A 64 -3.41 23.04 -12.09
C LYS A 64 -4.83 22.59 -12.43
N ASN A 65 -4.95 21.48 -13.15
CA ASN A 65 -6.25 20.90 -13.50
C ASN A 65 -6.85 20.10 -12.35
N ASP A 66 -6.01 19.37 -11.59
CA ASP A 66 -6.42 18.58 -10.42
C ASP A 66 -5.28 18.52 -9.41
N ASP A 67 -5.48 19.07 -8.23
CA ASP A 67 -4.52 19.07 -7.11
C ASP A 67 -4.94 18.15 -5.95
N THR A 68 -5.97 17.32 -6.13
CA THR A 68 -6.54 16.46 -5.08
C THR A 68 -5.48 15.65 -4.37
N TYR A 69 -4.58 14.99 -5.09
CA TYR A 69 -3.55 14.14 -4.49
C TYR A 69 -2.46 14.94 -3.76
N LEU A 70 -2.13 16.16 -4.23
CA LEU A 70 -1.25 17.08 -3.50
C LEU A 70 -1.93 17.54 -2.18
N GLN A 71 -3.22 17.84 -2.23
CA GLN A 71 -3.97 18.21 -1.02
C GLN A 71 -4.03 17.04 -0.02
N ASN A 72 -4.21 15.81 -0.47
CA ASN A 72 -4.18 14.62 0.36
C ASN A 72 -2.80 14.44 1.01
N LEU A 73 -1.69 14.58 0.24
CA LEU A 73 -0.34 14.56 0.80
C LEU A 73 -0.16 15.63 1.89
N LYS A 74 -0.54 16.89 1.62
CA LYS A 74 -0.40 17.99 2.59
C LYS A 74 -1.22 17.75 3.86
N LYS A 75 -2.43 17.20 3.74
CA LYS A 75 -3.24 16.78 4.89
C LYS A 75 -2.52 15.71 5.70
N ALA A 76 -2.01 14.65 5.03
CA ALA A 76 -1.25 13.59 5.68
C ALA A 76 -0.04 14.14 6.45
N LEU A 77 0.78 14.97 5.79
CA LEU A 77 1.95 15.60 6.42
C LEU A 77 1.55 16.50 7.61
N THR A 78 0.40 17.18 7.52
CA THR A 78 -0.13 18.00 8.62
C THR A 78 -0.55 17.15 9.82
N VAL A 79 -1.24 16.03 9.58
CA VAL A 79 -1.59 15.06 10.63
C VAL A 79 -0.34 14.48 11.28
N ILE A 80 0.65 14.09 10.48
CA ILE A 80 1.94 13.58 10.93
C ILE A 80 2.65 14.60 11.83
N LYS A 81 2.72 15.88 11.40
CA LYS A 81 3.29 16.97 12.19
C LYS A 81 2.57 17.18 13.53
N ASN A 82 1.23 17.23 13.49
CA ASN A 82 0.40 17.45 14.68
C ASN A 82 0.53 16.32 15.71
N ASN A 83 0.86 15.09 15.27
CA ASN A 83 1.10 13.95 16.14
C ASN A 83 2.55 13.88 16.66
N GLY A 84 3.41 14.82 16.29
CA GLY A 84 4.79 14.86 16.74
C GLY A 84 5.62 13.66 16.31
N VAL A 85 5.44 13.23 15.05
CA VAL A 85 6.15 12.10 14.44
C VAL A 85 7.63 12.47 14.24
N ASP A 86 8.52 11.56 14.60
CA ASP A 86 9.96 11.74 14.54
C ASP A 86 10.56 11.25 13.21
N MET A 87 9.88 10.33 12.52
CA MET A 87 10.32 9.78 11.23
C MET A 87 9.14 9.47 10.30
N ILE A 88 9.33 9.71 9.00
CA ILE A 88 8.39 9.35 7.94
C ILE A 88 9.01 8.28 7.06
N LEU A 89 8.30 7.17 6.85
CA LEU A 89 8.56 6.15 5.86
C LEU A 89 7.60 6.37 4.68
N PHE A 90 8.15 6.56 3.48
CA PHE A 90 7.37 6.74 2.26
C PHE A 90 7.61 5.56 1.31
N ALA A 91 6.60 4.70 1.15
CA ALA A 91 6.75 3.40 0.49
C ALA A 91 6.52 3.44 -1.04
N GLY A 92 6.89 4.52 -1.71
CA GLY A 92 6.96 4.62 -3.17
C GLY A 92 5.70 5.15 -3.85
N ASP A 93 5.75 5.23 -5.18
CA ASP A 93 4.77 5.86 -6.06
C ASP A 93 4.50 7.32 -5.66
N ILE A 94 5.59 8.11 -5.66
CA ILE A 94 5.57 9.55 -5.39
C ILE A 94 4.74 10.26 -6.45
N GLY A 95 5.00 9.98 -7.73
CA GLY A 95 4.30 10.52 -8.87
C GLY A 95 3.51 9.48 -9.65
N ASP A 96 2.45 9.90 -10.34
CA ASP A 96 1.78 9.09 -11.36
C ASP A 96 2.73 8.72 -12.52
N LEU A 97 3.73 9.57 -12.75
CA LEU A 97 4.90 9.30 -13.59
C LEU A 97 6.16 9.82 -12.91
N GLY A 98 7.31 9.14 -13.09
CA GLY A 98 8.61 9.50 -12.55
C GLY A 98 9.20 10.75 -13.19
N THR A 99 8.58 11.89 -12.98
CA THR A 99 9.04 13.19 -13.49
C THR A 99 9.76 13.99 -12.42
N ARG A 100 10.73 14.82 -12.83
CA ARG A 100 11.37 15.76 -11.90
C ARG A 100 10.36 16.70 -11.24
N PHE A 101 9.29 17.05 -11.94
CA PHE A 101 8.23 17.89 -11.40
C PHE A 101 7.50 17.21 -10.23
N ALA A 102 7.10 15.95 -10.38
CA ALA A 102 6.41 15.21 -9.32
C ALA A 102 7.32 15.06 -8.08
N PHE A 103 8.60 14.68 -8.27
CA PHE A 103 9.56 14.58 -7.16
C PHE A 103 9.80 15.94 -6.46
N GLN A 104 9.88 17.03 -7.23
CA GLN A 104 10.04 18.36 -6.65
C GLN A 104 8.79 18.78 -5.87
N THR A 105 7.58 18.53 -6.41
CA THR A 105 6.32 18.82 -5.74
C THR A 105 6.20 18.06 -4.41
N TYR A 106 6.69 16.82 -4.35
CA TYR A 106 6.76 16.04 -3.11
C TYR A 106 7.68 16.70 -2.07
N VAL A 107 8.90 17.07 -2.47
CA VAL A 107 9.87 17.73 -1.58
C VAL A 107 9.33 19.07 -1.10
N ASP A 108 8.76 19.87 -2.02
CA ASP A 108 8.18 21.18 -1.71
C ASP A 108 7.01 21.06 -0.71
N ALA A 109 6.19 20.02 -0.80
CA ALA A 109 5.10 19.77 0.14
C ALA A 109 5.62 19.46 1.56
N ILE A 110 6.69 18.67 1.68
CA ILE A 110 7.34 18.39 2.97
C ILE A 110 7.93 19.70 3.54
N ASP A 111 8.62 20.47 2.71
CA ASP A 111 9.23 21.73 3.12
C ASP A 111 8.19 22.75 3.56
N GLU A 112 7.09 22.88 2.84
CA GLU A 112 5.98 23.76 3.17
C GLU A 112 5.35 23.43 4.53
N VAL A 113 5.13 22.12 4.80
CA VAL A 113 4.44 21.71 6.03
C VAL A 113 5.39 21.76 7.23
N PHE A 114 6.62 21.29 7.12
CA PHE A 114 7.51 21.14 8.28
C PHE A 114 8.45 22.34 8.49
N GLY A 115 8.85 23.03 7.43
CA GLY A 115 9.85 24.11 7.53
C GLY A 115 11.18 23.57 8.09
N ASP A 116 11.69 24.22 9.16
CA ASP A 116 12.94 23.83 9.81
C ASP A 116 12.78 22.61 10.75
N ASP A 117 11.54 22.24 11.12
CA ASP A 117 11.24 21.15 12.08
C ASP A 117 10.94 19.83 11.35
N LYS A 118 11.73 19.48 10.32
CA LYS A 118 11.53 18.26 9.55
C LYS A 118 11.87 17.02 10.35
N PRO A 119 10.99 16.00 10.33
CA PRO A 119 11.34 14.67 10.84
C PRO A 119 12.41 14.01 9.93
N ILE A 120 12.96 12.89 10.39
CA ILE A 120 13.74 12.00 9.51
C ILE A 120 12.80 11.51 8.41
N VAL A 121 13.19 11.64 7.13
CA VAL A 121 12.41 11.16 6.01
C VAL A 121 13.18 10.06 5.29
N GLN A 122 12.59 8.89 5.16
CA GLN A 122 13.12 7.78 4.37
C GLN A 122 12.13 7.47 3.25
N THR A 123 12.54 7.70 2.02
CA THR A 123 11.69 7.57 0.83
C THR A 123 12.25 6.52 -0.11
N ILE A 124 11.39 5.66 -0.63
CA ILE A 124 11.71 4.76 -1.74
C ILE A 124 10.93 5.16 -2.99
N MET A 125 11.34 4.63 -4.13
CA MET A 125 10.59 4.72 -5.39
C MET A 125 9.62 3.55 -5.51
N GLY A 126 8.49 3.77 -6.21
CA GLY A 126 7.58 2.72 -6.64
C GLY A 126 7.64 2.48 -8.14
N ASN A 127 6.73 1.69 -8.71
CA ASN A 127 6.76 1.37 -10.14
C ASN A 127 6.38 2.56 -11.02
N HIS A 128 5.46 3.42 -10.62
CA HIS A 128 5.09 4.65 -11.34
C HIS A 128 6.25 5.64 -11.42
N ASP A 129 7.12 5.67 -10.44
CA ASP A 129 8.30 6.54 -10.42
C ASP A 129 9.34 6.20 -11.51
N TYR A 130 9.20 5.05 -12.18
CA TYR A 130 9.98 4.66 -13.36
C TYR A 130 9.25 4.86 -14.67
N TRP A 131 7.97 5.22 -14.66
CA TRP A 131 7.18 5.41 -15.89
C TRP A 131 7.32 6.82 -16.41
N ASN A 132 7.31 6.94 -17.75
CA ASN A 132 7.33 8.24 -18.42
C ASN A 132 6.72 8.10 -19.82
N LYS A 133 6.09 9.17 -20.31
CA LYS A 133 5.57 9.25 -21.68
C LYS A 133 6.69 9.23 -22.74
N ASN A 134 7.91 9.56 -22.35
CA ASN A 134 9.10 9.50 -23.20
C ASN A 134 9.94 8.28 -22.88
N ALA A 135 10.61 7.70 -23.88
CA ALA A 135 11.54 6.59 -23.65
C ALA A 135 12.67 7.04 -22.72
N SER A 136 12.56 6.65 -21.44
CA SER A 136 13.56 6.92 -20.41
C SER A 136 14.06 5.59 -19.84
N THR A 137 15.26 5.59 -19.28
CA THR A 137 15.83 4.43 -18.62
C THR A 137 15.60 4.51 -17.11
N ALA A 138 15.53 3.37 -16.43
CA ALA A 138 15.43 3.34 -14.97
C ALA A 138 16.53 4.18 -14.28
N ILE A 139 17.75 4.18 -14.82
CA ILE A 139 18.88 4.99 -14.32
C ILE A 139 18.57 6.48 -14.33
N ASN A 140 17.89 6.98 -15.36
CA ASN A 140 17.53 8.41 -15.43
C ASN A 140 16.50 8.80 -14.36
N HIS A 141 15.55 7.91 -14.04
CA HIS A 141 14.57 8.13 -12.99
C HIS A 141 15.21 8.09 -11.61
N ILE A 142 16.07 7.10 -11.37
CA ILE A 142 16.88 7.01 -10.14
C ILE A 142 17.69 8.28 -9.92
N LYS A 143 18.41 8.72 -10.96
CA LYS A 143 19.20 9.97 -10.87
C LYS A 143 18.32 11.20 -10.62
N ALA A 144 17.15 11.29 -11.24
CA ALA A 144 16.24 12.40 -11.00
C ALA A 144 15.72 12.39 -9.55
N PHE A 145 15.41 11.22 -9.02
CA PHE A 145 15.04 11.03 -7.62
C PHE A 145 16.16 11.46 -6.68
N GLU A 146 17.39 10.95 -6.87
CA GLU A 146 18.56 11.29 -6.05
C GLU A 146 18.89 12.78 -6.09
N ASP A 147 18.90 13.39 -7.29
CA ASP A 147 19.18 14.82 -7.48
C ASP A 147 18.19 15.73 -6.74
N ILE A 148 16.93 15.31 -6.60
CA ILE A 148 15.86 16.14 -6.04
C ILE A 148 15.65 15.87 -4.57
N THR A 149 15.55 14.59 -4.19
CA THR A 149 15.29 14.21 -2.80
C THR A 149 16.54 14.24 -1.93
N GLY A 150 17.72 14.17 -2.54
CA GLY A 150 19.00 14.03 -1.84
C GLY A 150 19.20 12.65 -1.19
N GLN A 151 18.35 11.66 -1.52
CA GLN A 151 18.38 10.32 -0.96
C GLN A 151 18.70 9.28 -2.04
N SER A 152 19.39 8.20 -1.66
CA SER A 152 19.43 6.98 -2.47
C SER A 152 18.07 6.28 -2.40
N PRO A 153 17.60 5.63 -3.48
CA PRO A 153 16.40 4.79 -3.42
C PRO A 153 16.59 3.48 -2.61
N TRP A 154 17.81 3.19 -2.18
CA TRP A 154 18.16 2.06 -1.32
C TRP A 154 18.90 2.58 -0.09
N THR A 155 18.26 2.47 1.06
CA THR A 155 18.73 3.10 2.31
C THR A 155 18.67 2.13 3.46
N HIS A 156 19.60 2.28 4.41
CA HIS A 156 19.59 1.58 5.67
C HIS A 156 19.81 2.59 6.79
N TYR A 157 18.75 2.87 7.55
CA TYR A 157 18.78 3.79 8.70
C TYR A 157 18.68 2.99 10.00
N VAL A 158 19.34 3.50 11.03
CA VAL A 158 19.19 3.01 12.41
C VAL A 158 18.69 4.17 13.25
N VAL A 159 17.52 4.03 13.85
CA VAL A 159 16.94 5.05 14.73
C VAL A 159 16.69 4.43 16.11
N ASN A 160 17.33 4.96 17.14
CA ASN A 160 17.27 4.42 18.50
C ASN A 160 17.53 2.89 18.56
N GLY A 161 18.44 2.41 17.71
CA GLY A 161 18.78 0.98 17.59
C GLY A 161 17.76 0.10 16.89
N TYR A 162 16.73 0.68 16.22
CA TYR A 162 15.85 -0.03 15.29
C TYR A 162 16.36 0.16 13.87
N HIS A 163 16.40 -0.91 13.09
CA HIS A 163 16.78 -0.88 11.69
C HIS A 163 15.58 -0.59 10.79
N PHE A 164 15.74 0.38 9.90
CA PHE A 164 14.78 0.77 8.87
C PHE A 164 15.44 0.65 7.50
N ILE A 165 15.01 -0.31 6.68
CA ILE A 165 15.61 -0.60 5.38
C ILE A 165 14.62 -0.23 4.28
N GLY A 166 14.97 0.75 3.45
CA GLY A 166 14.20 1.19 2.29
C GLY A 166 14.70 0.52 1.02
N ALA A 167 13.86 -0.27 0.35
CA ALA A 167 14.21 -1.10 -0.79
C ALA A 167 13.32 -0.78 -2.00
N SER A 168 13.78 0.13 -2.87
CA SER A 168 13.08 0.43 -4.14
C SER A 168 13.15 -0.73 -5.12
N PRO A 169 12.15 -0.89 -6.01
CA PRO A 169 12.25 -1.77 -7.17
C PRO A 169 13.40 -1.35 -8.10
N ASN A 170 13.85 -2.22 -8.97
CA ASN A 170 14.91 -1.92 -9.94
C ASN A 170 14.38 -1.18 -11.17
N TYR A 171 13.09 -1.28 -11.45
CA TYR A 171 12.37 -0.69 -12.58
C TYR A 171 10.85 -0.78 -12.37
N GLY A 172 10.09 -0.10 -13.21
CA GLY A 172 8.63 0.02 -13.09
C GLY A 172 7.86 -1.21 -13.57
N SER A 173 8.01 -2.34 -12.89
CA SER A 173 7.18 -3.53 -13.12
C SER A 173 6.12 -3.68 -12.05
N MET A 174 4.95 -4.16 -12.45
CA MET A 174 3.83 -4.41 -11.55
C MET A 174 4.09 -5.57 -10.57
N SER A 175 4.88 -6.59 -10.92
CA SER A 175 4.99 -7.80 -10.09
C SER A 175 6.35 -8.51 -10.14
N SER A 176 7.37 -7.95 -10.76
CA SER A 176 8.70 -8.61 -10.84
C SER A 176 9.83 -7.61 -11.00
N ALA A 177 10.03 -6.77 -10.01
CA ALA A 177 10.93 -5.63 -10.06
C ALA A 177 12.15 -5.70 -9.12
N TYR A 178 12.33 -6.77 -8.36
CA TYR A 178 13.31 -6.82 -7.26
C TYR A 178 14.52 -7.73 -7.48
N SER A 179 14.78 -8.19 -8.69
CA SER A 179 15.84 -9.18 -8.97
C SER A 179 17.25 -8.73 -8.52
N ILE A 180 17.57 -7.45 -8.55
CA ILE A 180 18.85 -6.88 -8.09
C ILE A 180 18.72 -6.44 -6.63
N THR A 181 17.69 -5.67 -6.30
CA THR A 181 17.42 -5.18 -4.95
C THR A 181 17.35 -6.31 -3.93
N ALA A 182 16.74 -7.46 -4.28
CA ALA A 182 16.63 -8.59 -3.37
C ALA A 182 17.99 -9.10 -2.86
N ARG A 183 19.03 -9.10 -3.71
CA ARG A 183 20.39 -9.49 -3.30
C ARG A 183 21.06 -8.48 -2.38
N TRP A 184 20.78 -7.22 -2.59
CA TRP A 184 21.22 -6.13 -1.70
C TRP A 184 20.46 -6.22 -0.36
N LEU A 185 19.15 -6.34 -0.42
CA LEU A 185 18.28 -6.45 0.75
C LEU A 185 18.68 -7.63 1.65
N ASP A 186 18.99 -8.79 1.06
CA ASP A 186 19.46 -9.98 1.80
C ASP A 186 20.71 -9.66 2.65
N LYS A 187 21.67 -8.90 2.08
CA LYS A 187 22.90 -8.50 2.78
C LYS A 187 22.61 -7.47 3.90
N GLU A 188 21.71 -6.52 3.63
CA GLU A 188 21.36 -5.51 4.65
C GLU A 188 20.58 -6.15 5.81
N LEU A 189 19.70 -7.11 5.52
CA LEU A 189 19.01 -7.89 6.52
C LEU A 189 19.93 -8.78 7.36
N GLU A 190 20.97 -9.37 6.73
CA GLU A 190 22.00 -10.12 7.48
C GLU A 190 22.73 -9.22 8.48
N LYS A 191 23.11 -7.99 8.07
CA LYS A 191 23.72 -6.99 8.98
C LYS A 191 22.76 -6.60 10.10
N ALA A 192 21.53 -6.23 9.76
CA ALA A 192 20.52 -5.80 10.73
C ALA A 192 20.17 -6.91 11.73
N SER A 193 20.05 -8.16 11.27
CA SER A 193 19.76 -9.31 12.15
C SER A 193 20.86 -9.59 13.16
N ALA A 194 22.12 -9.31 12.80
CA ALA A 194 23.26 -9.47 13.71
C ALA A 194 23.28 -8.41 14.83
N ASP A 195 22.59 -7.28 14.65
CA ASP A 195 22.65 -6.10 15.55
C ASP A 195 21.27 -5.71 16.14
N SER A 196 20.20 -6.43 15.79
CA SER A 196 18.82 -6.04 16.16
C SER A 196 18.48 -6.17 17.66
N GLU A 197 19.25 -6.94 18.41
CA GLU A 197 19.09 -7.11 19.87
C GLU A 197 17.65 -7.48 20.32
N GLY A 198 16.94 -8.28 19.53
CA GLY A 198 15.55 -8.66 19.79
C GLY A 198 14.50 -7.62 19.37
N LYS A 199 14.91 -6.56 18.67
CA LYS A 199 14.00 -5.63 18.02
C LYS A 199 13.62 -6.14 16.63
N PRO A 200 12.44 -5.79 16.12
CA PRO A 200 12.11 -6.09 14.73
C PRO A 200 12.90 -5.17 13.76
N ILE A 201 13.09 -5.67 12.55
CA ILE A 201 13.66 -4.92 11.45
C ILE A 201 12.50 -4.42 10.59
N ILE A 202 12.39 -3.11 10.44
CA ILE A 202 11.36 -2.49 9.61
C ILE A 202 11.88 -2.39 8.18
N VAL A 203 11.17 -2.99 7.24
CA VAL A 203 11.52 -2.97 5.82
C VAL A 203 10.43 -2.24 5.05
N MET A 204 10.80 -1.35 4.16
CA MET A 204 9.92 -0.79 3.14
C MET A 204 10.23 -1.41 1.79
N THR A 205 9.20 -1.94 1.14
CA THR A 205 9.21 -2.26 -0.29
C THR A 205 8.00 -1.61 -0.95
N HIS A 206 8.03 -1.30 -2.24
CA HIS A 206 6.83 -0.79 -2.88
C HIS A 206 5.87 -1.91 -3.23
N ASN A 207 6.31 -2.89 -4.07
CA ASN A 207 5.51 -4.09 -4.31
C ASN A 207 5.47 -4.96 -3.05
N GLN A 208 4.35 -5.59 -2.82
CA GLN A 208 4.19 -6.57 -1.75
C GLN A 208 5.00 -7.84 -2.03
N PRO A 209 5.50 -8.54 -1.01
CA PRO A 209 5.91 -9.93 -1.17
C PRO A 209 4.71 -10.79 -1.59
N LYS A 210 4.89 -11.62 -2.63
CA LYS A 210 3.80 -12.42 -3.21
C LYS A 210 3.23 -13.44 -2.22
N ASP A 211 1.92 -13.68 -2.30
CA ASP A 211 1.17 -14.65 -1.49
C ASP A 211 1.25 -14.34 0.04
N THR A 212 1.14 -13.06 0.40
CA THR A 212 1.17 -12.56 1.78
C THR A 212 -0.09 -11.76 2.10
N SER A 213 0.00 -10.43 2.28
CA SER A 213 -1.15 -9.58 2.58
C SER A 213 -2.10 -9.43 1.38
N TYR A 214 -3.29 -8.93 1.63
CA TYR A 214 -4.38 -8.76 0.68
C TYR A 214 -3.94 -8.06 -0.62
N GLY A 215 -4.22 -8.67 -1.76
CA GLY A 215 -3.85 -8.22 -3.11
C GLY A 215 -2.45 -8.66 -3.58
N SER A 216 -1.63 -9.25 -2.71
CA SER A 216 -0.28 -9.70 -3.06
C SER A 216 -0.26 -10.91 -4.00
N GLU A 217 -1.34 -11.69 -4.08
CA GLU A 217 -1.49 -12.81 -4.99
C GLU A 217 -1.47 -12.40 -6.45
N ASP A 218 -2.00 -11.20 -6.77
CA ASP A 218 -2.04 -10.66 -8.13
C ASP A 218 -0.81 -9.80 -8.46
N TRP A 219 -0.41 -8.92 -7.55
CA TRP A 219 0.56 -7.85 -7.78
C TRP A 219 1.88 -8.01 -7.03
N GLY A 220 2.03 -9.07 -6.21
CA GLY A 220 3.21 -9.28 -5.37
C GLY A 220 4.43 -9.80 -6.13
N ASP A 221 5.64 -9.50 -5.59
CA ASP A 221 6.93 -9.97 -6.10
C ASP A 221 7.40 -11.22 -5.35
N SER A 222 7.53 -12.32 -6.09
CA SER A 222 7.97 -13.61 -5.53
C SER A 222 9.44 -13.63 -5.11
N THR A 223 10.27 -12.69 -5.59
CA THR A 223 11.68 -12.59 -5.22
C THR A 223 11.83 -12.00 -3.83
N LEU A 224 10.97 -11.02 -3.47
CA LEU A 224 10.90 -10.46 -2.13
C LEU A 224 10.55 -11.53 -1.10
N ASN A 225 9.52 -12.31 -1.35
CA ASN A 225 9.10 -13.37 -0.43
C ASN A 225 10.24 -14.35 -0.12
N LYS A 226 11.02 -14.76 -1.15
CA LYS A 226 12.20 -15.66 -0.97
C LYS A 226 13.30 -15.08 -0.09
N VAL A 227 13.46 -13.76 -0.07
CA VAL A 227 14.46 -13.10 0.79
C VAL A 227 13.92 -12.91 2.18
N LEU A 228 12.77 -12.29 2.32
CA LEU A 228 12.19 -11.89 3.60
C LEU A 228 11.86 -13.10 4.50
N SER A 229 11.44 -14.23 3.92
CA SER A 229 11.14 -15.46 4.65
C SER A 229 12.33 -16.07 5.43
N LYS A 230 13.55 -15.60 5.20
CA LYS A 230 14.72 -16.01 5.98
C LYS A 230 14.85 -15.26 7.32
N TYR A 231 14.09 -14.18 7.49
CA TYR A 231 14.25 -13.21 8.59
C TYR A 231 12.92 -13.04 9.36
N PRO A 232 12.65 -13.89 10.36
CA PRO A 232 11.36 -13.89 11.05
C PRO A 232 11.11 -12.63 11.89
N ASN A 233 12.14 -11.83 12.15
CA ASN A 233 12.04 -10.56 12.85
C ASN A 233 11.77 -9.36 11.92
N VAL A 234 11.43 -9.58 10.65
CA VAL A 234 11.05 -8.51 9.73
C VAL A 234 9.57 -8.16 9.86
N ILE A 235 9.29 -6.86 9.89
CA ILE A 235 7.99 -6.26 9.61
C ILE A 235 8.14 -5.45 8.32
N ASN A 236 7.53 -5.93 7.24
CA ASN A 236 7.57 -5.28 5.94
C ASN A 236 6.33 -4.43 5.70
N PHE A 237 6.51 -3.17 5.32
CA PHE A 237 5.46 -2.29 4.82
C PHE A 237 5.56 -2.17 3.31
N SER A 238 4.42 -2.27 2.61
CA SER A 238 4.37 -2.17 1.15
C SER A 238 3.12 -1.43 0.67
N GLY A 239 3.29 -0.61 -0.38
CA GLY A 239 2.24 0.11 -1.09
C GLY A 239 1.67 -0.67 -2.26
N HIS A 240 1.54 0.00 -3.41
CA HIS A 240 1.29 -0.55 -4.74
C HIS A 240 -0.15 -1.01 -5.05
N VAL A 241 -0.76 -1.80 -4.19
CA VAL A 241 -2.09 -2.36 -4.47
C VAL A 241 -3.24 -1.42 -4.14
N HIS A 242 -3.00 -0.36 -3.40
CA HIS A 242 -4.00 0.61 -2.93
C HIS A 242 -5.18 0.01 -2.15
N TYR A 243 -5.12 -1.28 -1.79
CA TYR A 243 -6.20 -1.94 -1.07
C TYR A 243 -6.34 -1.39 0.34
N SER A 244 -7.59 -1.24 0.80
CA SER A 244 -7.89 -0.59 2.05
C SER A 244 -7.17 -1.25 3.23
N LEU A 245 -6.43 -0.43 4.01
CA LEU A 245 -5.79 -0.89 5.26
C LEU A 245 -6.81 -1.20 6.37
N LEU A 246 -8.09 -0.91 6.13
CA LEU A 246 -9.18 -1.29 7.03
C LEU A 246 -9.57 -2.75 6.89
N ASP A 247 -9.22 -3.41 5.77
CA ASP A 247 -9.45 -4.83 5.59
C ASP A 247 -8.57 -5.65 6.56
N GLU A 248 -9.16 -6.64 7.19
CA GLU A 248 -8.51 -7.54 8.12
C GLU A 248 -7.26 -8.23 7.52
N ARG A 249 -7.27 -8.45 6.21
CA ARG A 249 -6.19 -9.08 5.47
C ARG A 249 -5.05 -8.13 5.11
N SER A 250 -5.12 -6.85 5.49
CA SER A 250 -4.06 -5.86 5.27
C SER A 250 -2.79 -6.14 6.06
N ILE A 251 -2.88 -6.94 7.13
CA ILE A 251 -1.74 -7.50 7.84
C ILE A 251 -1.71 -9.02 7.67
N TRP A 252 -0.54 -9.55 7.36
CA TRP A 252 -0.27 -10.99 7.26
C TRP A 252 0.96 -11.34 8.09
N GLN A 253 0.91 -12.45 8.78
CA GLN A 253 2.01 -12.98 9.56
C GLN A 253 2.18 -14.48 9.26
N GLY A 254 3.29 -14.82 8.59
CA GLY A 254 3.75 -16.17 8.30
C GLY A 254 5.18 -16.35 8.77
N GLU A 255 6.13 -16.58 7.86
CA GLU A 255 7.55 -16.64 8.19
C GLU A 255 8.09 -15.29 8.69
N TYR A 256 7.44 -14.20 8.36
CA TYR A 256 7.69 -12.80 8.78
C TYR A 256 6.36 -12.05 8.76
N THR A 257 6.37 -10.72 8.98
CA THR A 257 5.14 -9.91 8.96
C THR A 257 5.12 -8.99 7.75
N VAL A 258 3.96 -8.86 7.07
CA VAL A 258 3.71 -7.92 5.97
C VAL A 258 2.49 -7.08 6.28
N ILE A 259 2.59 -5.78 6.00
CA ILE A 259 1.53 -4.79 6.22
C ILE A 259 1.36 -3.97 4.94
N ASN A 260 0.15 -3.94 4.39
CA ASN A 260 -0.24 -3.09 3.28
C ASN A 260 -0.46 -1.66 3.76
N THR A 261 0.10 -0.65 3.07
CA THR A 261 0.02 0.78 3.48
C THR A 261 -1.18 1.53 2.92
N GLN A 262 -1.99 0.90 2.04
CA GLN A 262 -3.00 1.61 1.26
C GLN A 262 -2.37 2.73 0.42
N SER A 263 -3.06 3.85 0.21
CA SER A 263 -2.68 4.93 -0.69
C SER A 263 -3.10 6.29 -0.13
N LEU A 264 -2.35 7.35 -0.48
CA LEU A 264 -2.77 8.73 -0.29
C LEU A 264 -3.53 9.30 -1.50
N SER A 265 -3.51 8.61 -2.66
CA SER A 265 -4.25 9.02 -3.86
C SER A 265 -5.66 8.45 -3.86
N TYR A 266 -5.83 7.19 -4.19
CA TYR A 266 -7.14 6.54 -4.25
C TYR A 266 -7.07 5.10 -3.74
N THR A 267 -8.19 4.59 -3.26
CA THR A 267 -8.34 3.21 -2.80
C THR A 267 -8.74 2.32 -3.96
N GLU A 268 -8.13 1.14 -4.07
CA GLU A 268 -8.59 0.02 -4.90
C GLU A 268 -9.12 -1.11 -4.02
N LEU A 269 -9.91 -1.99 -4.62
CA LEU A 269 -10.43 -3.21 -4.03
C LEU A 269 -10.33 -4.35 -5.06
N GLU A 270 -10.44 -5.60 -4.64
CA GLU A 270 -10.31 -6.75 -5.52
C GLU A 270 -11.35 -6.75 -6.64
N GLN A 271 -11.04 -7.46 -7.73
CA GLN A 271 -11.95 -7.63 -8.87
C GLN A 271 -13.15 -8.51 -8.52
N GLY A 272 -14.18 -8.42 -9.36
CA GLY A 272 -15.32 -9.34 -9.35
C GLY A 272 -16.57 -8.83 -8.64
N LYS A 273 -16.60 -7.57 -8.22
CA LYS A 273 -17.81 -6.92 -7.69
C LYS A 273 -18.36 -5.88 -8.66
N GLU A 274 -19.67 -5.71 -8.65
CA GLU A 274 -20.41 -4.89 -9.63
C GLU A 274 -20.09 -3.38 -9.54
N ASN A 275 -19.73 -2.87 -8.38
CA ASN A 275 -19.31 -1.48 -8.19
C ASN A 275 -17.84 -1.22 -8.52
N GLY A 276 -17.12 -2.25 -9.02
CA GLY A 276 -15.80 -2.11 -9.64
C GLY A 276 -14.63 -2.11 -8.67
N THR A 277 -13.42 -2.17 -9.22
CA THR A 277 -12.16 -2.21 -8.46
C THR A 277 -11.78 -0.86 -7.87
N VAL A 278 -12.17 0.24 -8.53
CA VAL A 278 -12.07 1.59 -7.98
C VAL A 278 -13.47 2.01 -7.57
N PRO A 279 -13.79 1.93 -6.27
CA PRO A 279 -15.15 2.19 -5.80
C PRO A 279 -15.48 3.70 -5.85
N PRO A 280 -16.76 4.08 -5.72
CA PRO A 280 -17.16 5.47 -5.64
C PRO A 280 -16.44 6.21 -4.51
N ASN A 281 -15.98 7.45 -4.76
CA ASN A 281 -15.23 8.28 -3.81
C ASN A 281 -13.92 7.65 -3.30
N ALA A 282 -13.27 6.83 -4.11
CA ALA A 282 -12.03 6.14 -3.76
C ALA A 282 -10.89 7.10 -3.34
N ASP A 283 -10.90 8.35 -3.82
CA ASP A 283 -9.94 9.41 -3.54
C ASP A 283 -10.26 10.22 -2.26
N ALA A 284 -11.40 9.95 -1.62
CA ALA A 284 -11.86 10.71 -0.45
C ALA A 284 -11.26 10.21 0.88
N THR A 285 -10.63 9.03 0.89
CA THR A 285 -10.15 8.37 2.11
C THR A 285 -8.66 8.02 2.03
N PRO A 286 -7.76 9.01 1.90
CA PRO A 286 -6.33 8.75 2.03
C PRO A 286 -6.02 8.27 3.44
N MET A 287 -5.26 7.17 3.56
CA MET A 287 -4.92 6.57 4.84
C MET A 287 -3.43 6.23 4.92
N GLY A 288 -2.96 5.98 6.14
CA GLY A 288 -1.61 5.57 6.46
C GLY A 288 -1.52 5.08 7.90
N TYR A 289 -0.30 4.95 8.42
CA TYR A 289 -0.07 4.50 9.78
C TYR A 289 0.75 5.50 10.58
N ILE A 290 0.54 5.51 11.91
CA ILE A 290 1.49 6.02 12.88
C ILE A 290 1.86 4.86 13.80
N MET A 291 3.15 4.55 13.86
CA MET A 291 3.73 3.57 14.77
C MET A 291 4.25 4.30 16.01
N GLU A 292 3.91 3.82 17.18
CA GLU A 292 4.46 4.28 18.46
C GLU A 292 5.42 3.22 19.01
N PHE A 293 6.69 3.57 19.09
CA PHE A 293 7.75 2.72 19.62
C PHE A 293 7.94 3.02 21.10
N SER A 294 7.86 1.99 21.93
CA SER A 294 8.14 2.04 23.36
C SER A 294 9.21 1.00 23.72
N ASN A 295 9.62 0.96 24.98
CA ASN A 295 10.49 -0.10 25.46
C ASN A 295 9.80 -1.45 25.69
N LYS A 296 8.49 -1.55 25.41
CA LYS A 296 7.67 -2.76 25.66
C LYS A 296 6.95 -3.25 24.40
N SER A 297 6.63 -2.35 23.49
CA SER A 297 5.81 -2.66 22.33
C SER A 297 6.03 -1.68 21.20
N ILE A 298 5.59 -2.08 20.01
CA ILE A 298 5.31 -1.23 18.87
C ILE A 298 3.81 -1.29 18.63
N ASP A 299 3.15 -0.13 18.75
CA ASP A 299 1.72 0.00 18.50
C ASP A 299 1.52 0.69 17.14
N ILE A 300 0.74 0.06 16.25
CA ILE A 300 0.52 0.52 14.88
C ILE A 300 -0.92 0.99 14.74
N HIS A 301 -1.08 2.29 14.59
CA HIS A 301 -2.36 2.99 14.48
C HIS A 301 -2.71 3.23 13.02
N ARG A 302 -3.91 2.83 12.60
CA ARG A 302 -4.48 3.14 11.29
C ARG A 302 -5.03 4.56 11.28
N VAL A 303 -4.57 5.42 10.39
CA VAL A 303 -4.89 6.84 10.39
C VAL A 303 -5.64 7.24 9.13
N ASN A 304 -6.87 7.74 9.29
CA ASN A 304 -7.55 8.44 8.22
C ASN A 304 -7.07 9.89 8.18
N VAL A 305 -6.39 10.28 7.11
CA VAL A 305 -5.83 11.63 6.98
C VAL A 305 -6.80 12.63 6.36
N ALA A 306 -7.95 12.19 5.85
CA ALA A 306 -8.93 13.08 5.22
C ALA A 306 -9.55 14.05 6.24
N ASP A 307 -9.85 13.58 7.45
CA ASP A 307 -10.44 14.36 8.52
C ASP A 307 -9.46 14.78 9.62
N GLY A 308 -8.20 14.37 9.47
CA GLY A 308 -7.14 14.70 10.44
C GLY A 308 -7.23 13.92 11.75
N ASN A 309 -8.15 12.97 11.84
CA ASN A 309 -8.34 12.14 13.02
C ASN A 309 -7.51 10.85 12.90
N MET A 310 -6.95 10.44 14.04
CA MET A 310 -6.58 9.05 14.29
C MET A 310 -7.85 8.17 14.31
N GLY A 311 -8.87 8.58 13.62
CA GLY A 311 -10.32 8.39 13.74
C GLY A 311 -10.83 6.99 13.60
N TYR A 312 -9.96 6.01 13.43
CA TYR A 312 -10.36 4.62 13.35
C TYR A 312 -10.24 3.89 14.69
N GLU A 313 -9.71 4.55 15.71
CA GLU A 313 -9.25 3.93 16.96
C GLU A 313 -10.18 4.09 18.16
N GLU A 314 -11.43 4.36 17.97
CA GLU A 314 -12.38 4.31 19.10
C GLU A 314 -12.43 2.92 19.78
N LYS A 315 -11.82 1.90 19.14
CA LYS A 315 -11.68 0.55 19.70
C LYS A 315 -10.19 0.17 19.81
N SER A 316 -9.72 -0.06 21.02
CA SER A 316 -8.34 -0.49 21.30
C SER A 316 -7.93 -1.85 20.69
N ASP A 317 -8.90 -2.66 20.27
CA ASP A 317 -8.70 -3.95 19.59
C ASP A 317 -8.29 -3.81 18.12
N ARG A 318 -8.36 -2.60 17.56
CA ARG A 318 -7.98 -2.30 16.18
C ARG A 318 -6.57 -1.75 16.01
N ILE A 319 -5.83 -1.61 17.09
CA ILE A 319 -4.39 -1.29 17.08
C ILE A 319 -3.62 -2.60 16.89
N TRP A 320 -2.79 -2.68 15.87
CA TRP A 320 -1.87 -3.81 15.77
C TRP A 320 -0.69 -3.59 16.69
N ASN A 321 -0.47 -4.55 17.58
CA ASN A 321 0.52 -4.46 18.63
C ASN A 321 1.53 -5.60 18.55
N PHE A 322 2.81 -5.27 18.64
CA PHE A 322 3.92 -6.21 18.72
C PHE A 322 4.68 -6.00 20.03
N ALA A 323 4.73 -7.03 20.86
CA ALA A 323 5.50 -6.99 22.11
C ALA A 323 7.02 -7.00 21.86
N LEU A 324 7.77 -6.47 22.81
CA LEU A 324 9.24 -6.50 22.81
C LEU A 324 9.77 -7.29 24.00
N PRO A 325 10.79 -8.14 23.86
CA PRO A 325 11.46 -8.48 22.59
C PRO A 325 10.50 -9.02 21.55
N TYR A 326 10.73 -8.68 20.27
CA TYR A 326 9.86 -9.11 19.17
C TYR A 326 9.98 -10.62 18.95
N GLU A 327 8.83 -11.27 18.88
CA GLU A 327 8.68 -12.65 18.46
C GLU A 327 7.63 -12.74 17.35
N ASN A 328 7.92 -13.50 16.31
CA ASN A 328 6.93 -13.81 15.27
C ASN A 328 6.02 -14.94 15.80
N ASP A 329 5.02 -14.56 16.58
CA ASP A 329 4.15 -15.46 17.35
C ASP A 329 2.92 -15.98 16.56
N GLY A 330 2.74 -15.52 15.32
CA GLY A 330 1.60 -15.87 14.46
C GLY A 330 0.27 -15.23 14.87
N LYS A 331 0.27 -14.22 15.75
CA LYS A 331 -0.94 -13.50 16.18
C LYS A 331 -1.75 -12.96 15.00
N TYR A 332 -1.09 -12.51 13.92
CA TYR A 332 -1.73 -11.98 12.73
C TYR A 332 -1.72 -12.96 11.55
N ALA A 333 -1.52 -14.26 11.79
CA ALA A 333 -1.67 -15.28 10.77
C ALA A 333 -3.13 -15.38 10.31
N PHE A 334 -3.35 -15.49 9.01
CA PHE A 334 -4.70 -15.57 8.44
C PHE A 334 -5.52 -16.73 9.00
N ASP A 335 -4.91 -17.91 9.13
CA ASP A 335 -5.60 -19.08 9.69
C ASP A 335 -6.05 -18.87 11.13
N SER A 336 -5.23 -18.21 11.96
CA SER A 336 -5.57 -17.91 13.36
C SER A 336 -6.74 -16.92 13.43
N ARG A 337 -6.67 -15.84 12.64
CA ARG A 337 -7.70 -14.79 12.64
C ARG A 337 -9.02 -15.29 12.04
N LYS A 338 -8.94 -16.06 10.95
CA LYS A 338 -10.13 -16.70 10.36
C LYS A 338 -10.81 -17.67 11.32
N ALA A 339 -10.06 -18.37 12.18
CA ALA A 339 -10.62 -19.27 13.18
C ALA A 339 -11.33 -18.54 14.34
N GLU A 340 -10.99 -17.28 14.61
CA GLU A 340 -11.63 -16.43 15.62
C GLU A 340 -12.74 -15.54 15.05
N ASN A 341 -12.85 -15.45 13.72
CA ASN A 341 -13.82 -14.66 12.99
C ASN A 341 -15.25 -15.06 13.28
N GLN A 342 -16.16 -14.11 13.26
CA GLN A 342 -17.60 -14.33 13.37
C GLN A 342 -18.29 -13.83 12.10
N ALA A 343 -19.27 -14.60 11.63
CA ALA A 343 -20.05 -14.18 10.46
C ALA A 343 -20.83 -12.89 10.72
N PRO A 344 -21.01 -12.03 9.71
CA PRO A 344 -21.75 -10.78 9.86
C PRO A 344 -23.21 -11.03 10.20
N VAL A 345 -23.87 -10.01 10.74
CA VAL A 345 -25.27 -10.08 11.21
C VAL A 345 -26.13 -9.05 10.47
N ILE A 346 -27.22 -9.52 9.87
CA ILE A 346 -28.34 -8.68 9.38
C ILE A 346 -29.42 -8.67 10.46
N SER A 347 -29.58 -7.54 11.14
CA SER A 347 -30.58 -7.37 12.21
C SER A 347 -31.94 -6.91 11.68
N ASN A 348 -31.98 -6.19 10.56
CA ASN A 348 -33.21 -5.75 9.90
C ASN A 348 -33.32 -6.44 8.54
N THR A 349 -34.32 -7.31 8.40
CA THR A 349 -34.54 -8.11 7.19
C THR A 349 -35.43 -7.43 6.14
N GLU A 350 -35.85 -6.17 6.37
CA GLU A 350 -36.68 -5.41 5.44
C GLU A 350 -35.81 -4.45 4.60
N GLY A 351 -36.21 -4.28 3.33
CA GLY A 351 -35.60 -3.34 2.41
C GLY A 351 -36.60 -2.85 1.36
N THR A 352 -36.18 -1.95 0.52
CA THR A 352 -36.99 -1.38 -0.56
C THR A 352 -36.27 -1.44 -1.91
N ALA A 353 -37.05 -1.62 -2.99
CA ALA A 353 -36.58 -1.48 -4.37
C ALA A 353 -37.26 -0.27 -5.00
N THR A 354 -36.50 0.62 -5.62
CA THR A 354 -37.02 1.79 -6.32
C THR A 354 -36.42 1.88 -7.71
N ALA A 355 -37.27 1.89 -8.74
CA ALA A 355 -36.83 2.13 -10.11
C ALA A 355 -36.59 3.62 -10.34
N LYS A 356 -35.40 3.99 -10.81
CA LYS A 356 -35.01 5.38 -11.10
C LYS A 356 -33.93 5.39 -12.20
N ASP A 357 -34.13 6.22 -13.20
CA ASP A 357 -33.16 6.50 -14.26
C ASP A 357 -32.56 5.24 -14.94
N GLY A 358 -33.37 4.19 -15.15
CA GLY A 358 -32.95 2.92 -15.76
C GLY A 358 -32.20 1.99 -14.82
N LYS A 359 -32.22 2.30 -13.53
CA LYS A 359 -31.66 1.45 -12.46
C LYS A 359 -32.73 1.03 -11.48
N VAL A 360 -32.49 -0.09 -10.79
CA VAL A 360 -33.21 -0.50 -9.60
C VAL A 360 -32.29 -0.25 -8.41
N ILE A 361 -32.68 0.63 -7.51
CA ILE A 361 -31.96 0.95 -6.29
C ILE A 361 -32.55 0.13 -5.15
N LEU A 362 -31.77 -0.78 -4.60
CA LEU A 362 -32.11 -1.53 -3.39
C LEU A 362 -31.58 -0.76 -2.19
N SER A 363 -32.44 -0.43 -1.22
CA SER A 363 -32.06 0.27 0.00
C SER A 363 -32.43 -0.55 1.23
N PHE A 364 -31.49 -0.71 2.16
CA PHE A 364 -31.64 -1.56 3.33
C PHE A 364 -30.77 -1.07 4.49
N ALA A 365 -31.05 -1.55 5.72
CA ALA A 365 -30.17 -1.29 6.85
C ALA A 365 -28.88 -2.08 6.70
N ALA A 366 -27.75 -1.45 6.95
CA ALA A 366 -26.44 -2.11 6.88
C ALA A 366 -26.35 -3.29 7.86
N GLY A 367 -25.62 -4.32 7.48
CA GLY A 367 -25.19 -5.38 8.38
C GLY A 367 -24.15 -4.87 9.38
N THR A 368 -23.90 -5.64 10.40
CA THR A 368 -22.84 -5.42 11.39
C THR A 368 -21.91 -6.62 11.44
N ASP A 369 -20.68 -6.39 11.82
CA ASP A 369 -19.62 -7.39 11.90
C ASP A 369 -18.71 -7.09 13.09
N ASP A 370 -17.91 -8.04 13.56
CA ASP A 370 -16.91 -7.79 14.59
C ASP A 370 -15.77 -6.88 14.09
N ASP A 371 -15.52 -6.88 12.77
CA ASP A 371 -14.65 -5.89 12.11
C ASP A 371 -15.45 -5.03 11.11
N PHE A 372 -15.72 -5.54 9.90
CA PHE A 372 -16.50 -4.85 8.87
C PHE A 372 -17.29 -5.81 7.99
N VAL A 373 -18.47 -5.41 7.58
CA VAL A 373 -19.10 -5.99 6.41
C VAL A 373 -18.30 -5.57 5.17
N HIS A 374 -17.61 -6.50 4.55
CA HIS A 374 -16.78 -6.26 3.38
C HIS A 374 -17.61 -6.06 2.11
N SER A 375 -18.65 -6.86 1.94
CA SER A 375 -19.50 -6.83 0.74
C SER A 375 -20.91 -7.34 1.00
N TYR A 376 -21.79 -7.07 0.03
CA TYR A 376 -23.15 -7.60 0.01
C TYR A 376 -23.34 -8.54 -1.18
N LYS A 377 -23.83 -9.75 -0.91
CA LYS A 377 -24.25 -10.73 -1.89
C LYS A 377 -25.73 -10.54 -2.18
N VAL A 378 -26.08 -10.17 -3.39
CA VAL A 378 -27.46 -9.99 -3.86
C VAL A 378 -27.88 -11.19 -4.72
N VAL A 379 -28.86 -11.95 -4.26
CA VAL A 379 -29.46 -13.07 -4.99
C VAL A 379 -30.78 -12.60 -5.61
N ILE A 380 -30.90 -12.70 -6.93
CA ILE A 380 -32.04 -12.23 -7.73
C ILE A 380 -32.84 -13.43 -8.16
N ASP A 381 -34.15 -13.48 -7.83
CA ASP A 381 -35.11 -14.56 -8.16
C ASP A 381 -34.61 -15.97 -7.78
N ASP A 382 -33.86 -16.11 -6.71
CA ASP A 382 -33.21 -17.36 -6.27
C ASP A 382 -32.31 -18.02 -7.35
N ARG A 383 -31.80 -17.27 -8.32
CA ARG A 383 -31.03 -17.80 -9.46
C ARG A 383 -29.72 -17.05 -9.74
N ASP A 384 -29.78 -15.76 -9.93
CA ASP A 384 -28.64 -14.97 -10.31
C ASP A 384 -28.01 -14.32 -9.07
N THR A 385 -26.68 -14.25 -9.00
CA THR A 385 -25.99 -13.71 -7.84
C THR A 385 -25.01 -12.63 -8.30
N LYS A 386 -25.03 -11.50 -7.59
CA LYS A 386 -24.12 -10.36 -7.77
C LYS A 386 -23.51 -9.99 -6.43
N TYR A 387 -22.29 -9.46 -6.46
CA TYR A 387 -21.59 -8.99 -5.26
C TYR A 387 -21.27 -7.50 -5.41
N PHE A 388 -21.39 -6.76 -4.31
CA PHE A 388 -21.10 -5.32 -4.23
C PHE A 388 -20.24 -5.07 -3.01
N PHE A 389 -19.22 -4.23 -3.12
CA PHE A 389 -18.54 -3.75 -1.92
C PHE A 389 -19.50 -2.94 -1.06
N SER A 390 -19.34 -3.05 0.25
CA SER A 390 -19.87 -2.06 1.19
C SER A 390 -19.01 -0.81 1.19
N ASP A 391 -19.38 0.21 1.96
CA ASP A 391 -18.61 1.45 2.12
C ASP A 391 -17.47 1.31 3.16
N PHE A 392 -17.06 0.09 3.56
CA PHE A 392 -16.09 -0.14 4.62
C PHE A 392 -14.77 0.60 4.40
N TYR A 393 -14.31 0.70 3.15
CA TYR A 393 -13.07 1.36 2.76
C TYR A 393 -13.06 2.87 3.07
N ASN A 394 -14.21 3.47 3.30
CA ASN A 394 -14.35 4.88 3.70
C ASN A 394 -14.22 5.08 5.21
N GLY A 395 -14.02 4.03 6.00
CA GLY A 395 -13.98 4.12 7.46
C GLY A 395 -15.34 4.43 8.09
N ILE A 396 -16.42 4.33 7.33
CA ILE A 396 -17.77 4.64 7.78
C ILE A 396 -18.46 3.34 8.16
N ASN A 397 -18.89 3.23 9.41
CA ASN A 397 -19.92 2.24 9.78
C ASN A 397 -21.27 2.76 9.26
N ALA A 398 -21.60 2.42 8.03
CA ALA A 398 -22.88 2.82 7.44
C ALA A 398 -24.05 2.26 8.27
N MET A 399 -25.04 3.10 8.52
CA MET A 399 -26.31 2.67 9.13
C MET A 399 -27.28 2.10 8.09
N SER A 400 -27.05 2.42 6.82
CA SER A 400 -27.87 1.97 5.67
C SER A 400 -27.01 1.86 4.45
N GLU A 401 -27.35 0.94 3.58
CA GLU A 401 -26.67 0.68 2.31
C GLU A 401 -27.61 0.81 1.13
N THR A 402 -27.03 1.10 -0.03
CA THR A 402 -27.73 1.09 -1.31
C THR A 402 -26.92 0.31 -2.34
N VAL A 403 -27.63 -0.50 -3.13
CA VAL A 403 -27.08 -1.25 -4.25
C VAL A 403 -27.82 -0.89 -5.51
N GLU A 404 -27.10 -0.57 -6.58
CA GLU A 404 -27.69 -0.25 -7.88
C GLU A 404 -27.57 -1.42 -8.85
N LEU A 405 -28.71 -1.80 -9.45
CA LEU A 405 -28.81 -2.82 -10.47
C LEU A 405 -29.37 -2.21 -11.77
N GLU A 406 -29.06 -2.80 -12.93
CA GLU A 406 -29.70 -2.42 -14.17
C GLU A 406 -31.19 -2.81 -14.15
N ASP A 407 -32.08 -1.88 -14.57
CA ASP A 407 -33.52 -2.11 -14.70
C ASP A 407 -33.81 -2.78 -16.03
N ASP A 408 -34.23 -4.04 -16.02
CA ASP A 408 -34.67 -4.78 -17.23
C ASP A 408 -36.18 -4.65 -17.51
N GLY A 409 -36.87 -3.82 -16.73
CA GLY A 409 -38.30 -3.55 -16.84
C GLY A 409 -39.20 -4.67 -16.27
N LYS A 410 -38.65 -5.61 -15.50
CA LYS A 410 -39.38 -6.67 -14.82
C LYS A 410 -39.39 -6.50 -13.32
N THR A 411 -40.33 -7.16 -12.65
CA THR A 411 -40.33 -7.25 -11.20
C THR A 411 -39.50 -8.46 -10.76
N HIS A 412 -38.59 -8.24 -9.84
CA HIS A 412 -37.72 -9.26 -9.27
C HIS A 412 -37.87 -9.34 -7.76
N SER A 413 -37.54 -10.48 -7.19
CA SER A 413 -37.32 -10.66 -5.76
C SER A 413 -35.83 -10.64 -5.46
N TYR A 414 -35.45 -10.07 -4.31
CA TYR A 414 -34.05 -9.95 -3.91
C TYR A 414 -33.84 -10.49 -2.50
N LYS A 415 -32.74 -11.23 -2.31
CA LYS A 415 -32.20 -11.59 -1.00
C LYS A 415 -30.79 -11.04 -0.90
N ILE A 416 -30.50 -10.30 0.17
CA ILE A 416 -29.21 -9.62 0.36
C ILE A 416 -28.58 -10.16 1.64
N TYR A 417 -27.39 -10.74 1.51
CA TYR A 417 -26.57 -11.24 2.60
C TYR A 417 -25.36 -10.32 2.79
N ALA A 418 -24.98 -10.08 4.04
CA ALA A 418 -23.71 -9.46 4.35
C ALA A 418 -22.59 -10.51 4.30
N VAL A 419 -21.42 -10.11 3.85
CA VAL A 419 -20.23 -10.97 3.70
C VAL A 419 -19.02 -10.22 4.28
N ASP A 420 -18.23 -10.88 5.12
CA ASP A 420 -17.02 -10.32 5.73
C ASP A 420 -15.76 -10.45 4.84
N SER A 421 -14.62 -10.00 5.34
CA SER A 421 -13.32 -10.12 4.66
C SER A 421 -12.84 -11.57 4.48
N TRP A 422 -13.35 -12.50 5.27
CA TRP A 422 -12.98 -13.92 5.23
C TRP A 422 -13.92 -14.77 4.37
N GLY A 423 -15.02 -14.15 3.87
CA GLY A 423 -16.01 -14.79 3.01
C GLY A 423 -17.13 -15.52 3.76
N GLU A 424 -17.27 -15.31 5.08
CA GLU A 424 -18.41 -15.79 5.83
C GLU A 424 -19.66 -14.95 5.54
N GLU A 425 -20.83 -15.61 5.40
CA GLU A 425 -22.10 -14.97 5.06
C GLU A 425 -23.01 -14.87 6.29
N SER A 426 -23.79 -13.80 6.38
CA SER A 426 -24.81 -13.67 7.41
C SER A 426 -25.85 -14.79 7.32
N ALA A 427 -26.31 -15.31 8.47
CA ALA A 427 -27.34 -16.35 8.53
C ALA A 427 -28.70 -15.85 8.05
N ASP A 428 -29.05 -14.59 8.37
CA ASP A 428 -30.26 -13.91 7.94
C ASP A 428 -29.94 -12.99 6.73
N CYS A 429 -30.98 -12.65 5.96
CA CYS A 429 -30.88 -11.78 4.80
C CYS A 429 -31.98 -10.71 4.78
N VAL A 430 -31.71 -9.61 4.11
CA VAL A 430 -32.75 -8.65 3.71
C VAL A 430 -33.57 -9.28 2.58
N THR A 431 -34.91 -9.19 2.65
CA THR A 431 -35.81 -9.69 1.60
C THR A 431 -36.61 -8.54 1.01
N ILE A 432 -36.60 -8.43 -0.32
CA ILE A 432 -37.35 -7.43 -1.09
C ILE A 432 -38.11 -8.17 -2.18
N ALA A 433 -39.44 -7.96 -2.24
CA ALA A 433 -40.35 -8.63 -3.19
C ALA A 433 -41.06 -7.62 -4.09
#